data_75d8f0b40513c39cc1af4730d2255dea
#
_entry.id   75d8f0b40513c39cc1af4730d2255dea
#
_cell.length_a   1.000
_cell.length_b   1.000
_cell.length_c   1.000
_cell.angle_alpha   90.00
_cell.angle_beta   90.00
_cell.angle_gamma   90.00
#
_symmetry.space_group_name_H-M   'P 1'
#
loop_
_entity.id
_entity.type
_entity.pdbx_description
1 polymer ?
#
loop_
_entity_poly.entity_id
_entity_poly.type
_entity_poly.pdbx_seq_one_letter_code
_entity_poly.pdbx_strand_id
1 'polypeptide(L)' 'LYSIGMTIKELYNFVKSSGLEYDQMIEEGTWLHLSYRKGHNRKENLLYRNKRYIKDN' A
#
# COMPACT_ATOMS: atom_id res chain seq x y z
N LEU A 1 10.01 3.05 4.51
CA LEU A 1 8.86 3.51 5.25
C LEU A 1 9.00 3.22 6.73
N TYR A 2 8.63 4.15 7.55
CA TYR A 2 8.79 4.10 8.98
C TYR A 2 7.45 4.02 9.69
N SER A 3 7.25 3.00 10.50
CA SER A 3 6.03 2.91 11.30
C SER A 3 6.37 2.55 12.73
N ILE A 4 5.63 3.13 13.68
CA ILE A 4 5.82 2.89 15.10
C ILE A 4 4.57 2.23 15.64
N GLY A 5 4.73 1.00 16.18
CA GLY A 5 3.64 0.29 16.82
C GLY A 5 2.57 -0.25 15.88
N MET A 6 2.84 -0.29 14.58
CA MET A 6 1.91 -0.85 13.61
C MET A 6 2.56 -1.95 12.81
N THR A 7 1.81 -3.01 12.53
CA THR A 7 2.25 -4.03 11.59
C THR A 7 2.10 -3.48 10.17
N ILE A 8 2.74 -4.15 9.22
CA ILE A 8 2.61 -3.74 7.82
C ILE A 8 1.16 -3.83 7.35
N LYS A 9 0.44 -4.85 7.80
CA LYS A 9 -0.97 -5.01 7.46
C LYS A 9 -1.81 -3.87 8.02
N GLU A 10 -1.55 -3.47 9.25
CA GLU A 10 -2.27 -2.36 9.87
C GLU A 10 -1.99 -1.06 9.14
N LEU A 11 -0.74 -0.84 8.77
CA LEU A 11 -0.36 0.35 8.04
C LEU A 11 -1.03 0.38 6.66
N TYR A 12 -1.05 -0.75 5.99
CA TYR A 12 -1.72 -0.89 4.70
C TYR A 12 -3.19 -0.51 4.81
N ASN A 13 -3.89 -1.06 5.79
CA ASN A 13 -5.31 -0.77 6.00
C ASN A 13 -5.53 0.69 6.38
N PHE A 14 -4.64 1.26 7.18
CA PHE A 14 -4.74 2.65 7.58
C PHE A 14 -4.65 3.56 6.35
N VAL A 15 -3.66 3.36 5.50
CA VAL A 15 -3.49 4.18 4.30
C VAL A 15 -4.66 3.98 3.35
N LYS A 16 -5.12 2.74 3.21
CA LYS A 16 -6.23 2.42 2.31
C LYS A 16 -7.51 3.15 2.70
N SER A 17 -7.75 3.28 4.00
CA SER A 17 -8.99 3.89 4.50
C SER A 17 -8.86 5.39 4.82
N SER A 18 -7.65 5.93 4.77
CA SER A 18 -7.40 7.30 5.21
C SER A 18 -7.83 8.38 4.24
N GLY A 19 -8.05 8.02 2.97
CA GLY A 19 -8.36 9.00 1.95
C GLY A 19 -7.14 9.69 1.37
N LEU A 20 -5.94 9.27 1.77
CA LEU A 20 -4.72 9.83 1.22
C LEU A 20 -4.60 9.48 -0.26
N GLU A 21 -4.02 10.39 -1.02
CA GLU A 21 -3.76 10.12 -2.43
C GLU A 21 -2.45 9.40 -2.62
N TYR A 22 -2.47 8.35 -3.43
CA TYR A 22 -1.27 7.61 -3.79
C TYR A 22 -1.52 6.94 -5.14
N ASP A 23 -0.45 6.65 -5.86
CA ASP A 23 -0.55 5.99 -7.15
C ASP A 23 -0.69 4.48 -6.97
N GLN A 24 0.21 3.89 -6.20
CA GLN A 24 0.22 2.44 -6.02
C GLN A 24 0.70 2.10 -4.61
N MET A 25 0.06 1.15 -4.00
CA MET A 25 0.46 0.65 -2.68
C MET A 25 0.52 -0.86 -2.74
N ILE A 26 1.68 -1.41 -2.36
CA ILE A 26 1.90 -2.85 -2.40
C ILE A 26 2.31 -3.33 -1.03
N GLU A 27 1.53 -4.24 -0.46
CA GLU A 27 1.86 -4.86 0.81
C GLU A 27 2.66 -6.12 0.51
N GLU A 28 3.94 -6.10 0.87
CA GLU A 28 4.85 -7.18 0.54
C GLU A 28 5.22 -8.07 1.73
N GLY A 29 4.44 -8.02 2.77
CA GLY A 29 4.64 -8.87 3.93
C GLY A 29 5.58 -8.30 4.97
N THR A 30 6.76 -7.89 4.57
CA THR A 30 7.75 -7.33 5.49
C THR A 30 7.91 -5.82 5.35
N TRP A 31 7.39 -5.28 4.28
CA TRP A 31 7.42 -3.84 4.07
C TRP A 31 6.24 -3.41 3.22
N LEU A 32 6.03 -2.09 3.18
CA LEU A 32 4.95 -1.52 2.40
C LEU A 32 5.56 -0.61 1.34
N HIS A 33 5.26 -0.88 0.09
CA HIS A 33 5.68 -0.02 -1.02
C HIS A 33 4.56 0.98 -1.30
N LEU A 34 4.92 2.25 -1.37
CA LEU A 34 3.94 3.32 -1.61
C LEU A 34 4.54 4.29 -2.61
N SER A 35 3.83 4.55 -3.69
CA SER A 35 4.27 5.50 -4.70
C SER A 35 3.26 6.62 -4.86
N TYR A 36 3.72 7.74 -5.35
CA TYR A 36 2.90 8.93 -5.53
C TYR A 36 3.27 9.59 -6.85
N ARG A 37 2.25 9.96 -7.62
CA ARG A 37 2.44 10.70 -8.87
C ARG A 37 1.50 11.89 -8.87
N LYS A 38 2.05 13.07 -8.92
CA LYS A 38 1.26 14.28 -8.92
C LYS A 38 0.31 14.28 -10.11
N GLY A 39 -0.99 14.40 -9.81
CA GLY A 39 -2.01 14.49 -10.84
C GLY A 39 -2.41 13.16 -11.48
N HIS A 40 -1.81 12.06 -11.08
CA HIS A 40 -2.09 10.77 -11.70
C HIS A 40 -2.13 9.62 -10.70
N ASN A 41 -2.72 9.85 -9.54
CA ASN A 41 -2.79 8.84 -8.49
C ASN A 41 -3.97 7.92 -8.72
N ARG A 42 -3.69 6.65 -8.98
CA ARG A 42 -4.71 5.66 -9.31
C ARG A 42 -5.31 4.96 -8.10
N LYS A 43 -4.67 5.09 -6.95
CA LYS A 43 -5.07 4.39 -5.72
C LYS A 43 -5.15 2.89 -5.94
N GLU A 44 -4.17 2.36 -6.63
CA GLU A 44 -4.10 0.94 -6.90
C GLU A 44 -3.52 0.20 -5.69
N ASN A 45 -4.28 -0.76 -5.17
CA ASN A 45 -3.86 -1.54 -4.01
C ASN A 45 -3.51 -2.95 -4.43
N LEU A 46 -2.31 -3.38 -4.07
CA LEU A 46 -1.82 -4.71 -4.44
C LEU A 46 -1.28 -5.44 -3.21
N LEU A 47 -1.42 -6.75 -3.26
CA LEU A 47 -0.84 -7.64 -2.26
C LEU A 47 0.17 -8.52 -2.98
N TYR A 48 1.37 -8.66 -2.40
CA TYR A 48 2.38 -9.53 -2.97
C TYR A 48 2.41 -10.85 -2.20
N ARG A 49 2.01 -11.93 -2.88
CA ARG A 49 1.93 -13.27 -2.28
C ARG A 49 2.39 -14.29 -3.30
N ASN A 50 3.22 -15.24 -2.85
CA ASN A 50 3.70 -16.33 -3.70
C ASN A 50 4.30 -15.83 -5.01
N LYS A 51 5.11 -14.77 -4.91
CA LYS A 51 5.76 -14.13 -6.06
C LYS A 51 4.77 -13.60 -7.09
N ARG A 52 3.57 -13.25 -6.63
CA ARG A 52 2.53 -12.69 -7.50
C ARG A 52 1.97 -11.42 -6.89
N TYR A 53 1.54 -10.51 -7.74
CA TYR A 53 0.83 -9.30 -7.32
C TYR A 53 -0.66 -9.53 -7.49
N ILE A 54 -1.39 -9.37 -6.40
CA ILE A 54 -2.83 -9.59 -6.40
C ILE A 54 -3.52 -8.26 -6.17
N LYS A 55 -4.43 -7.91 -7.07
CA LYS A 55 -5.13 -6.64 -6.96
C LYS A 55 -6.15 -6.70 -5.83
N ASP A 56 -6.13 -5.68 -4.98
CA ASP A 56 -6.98 -5.61 -3.78
C ASP A 56 -7.87 -4.37 -3.79
N ASN A 57 -8.35 -3.99 -4.94
CA ASN A 57 -9.26 -2.85 -5.04
C ASN A 57 -10.71 -3.29 -4.92
#